data_4e8eb0d13c468e39458f230119e472f8
#
_entry.id   4e8eb0d13c468e39458f230119e472f8
#
_cell.length_a   1.000
_cell.length_b   1.000
_cell.length_c   1.000
_cell.angle_alpha   90.00
_cell.angle_beta   90.00
_cell.angle_gamma   90.00
#
_symmetry.space_group_name_H-M   'P 1'
#
loop_
_entity.id
_entity.type
_entity.pdbx_description
1 polymer ?
#
loop_
_entity_poly.entity_id
_entity_poly.type
_entity_poly.pdbx_seq_one_letter_code
_entity_poly.pdbx_strand_id
1 'polypeptide(L)'
;MRKTMLITMLAVMSLTVNAAKEKSLPANDGGATYTGRTEVKADGSVSYDWTGVYVQTDFTGEYLAIEVSEAGESWHNLFIDGQWVRKLHITGNTPQRLVLAEKLSKGTHRLRLQKCTEGQYGCTTIHRFILAANGTMSAVPRKERMIEVYGDSYTCGYGTESNKATDRFRVDTENCDMAYGCIIARYFDADYALTAHSGQGMVRDWGDEKQISEKNMSTRYTHIYDDHGDIDYGFSDYRPQLVMINLGTNDFSPVAIPTDEQYVGAYLKMIETIQNRYPGVKILCITPHSAGRYLKAVISLLRERTMGMQNVFMANTLDGMVTVERDMGADWHPNYQGQKKIAMSLIPQISAIMGWEMNDKTVE
;
A
#
# COMPACT_ATOMS: atom_id res chain seq x y z
N MET A 1 30.29 -40.77 65.67
CA MET A 1 29.21 -40.26 64.76
C MET A 1 29.85 -39.80 63.47
N ARG A 2 29.84 -40.61 62.39
CA ARG A 2 30.33 -40.27 61.07
C ARG A 2 29.13 -39.77 60.25
N LYS A 3 29.16 -38.50 59.79
CA LYS A 3 28.18 -37.94 58.85
C LYS A 3 28.54 -38.31 57.43
N THR A 4 27.78 -39.13 56.79
CA THR A 4 27.90 -39.48 55.36
C THR A 4 27.23 -38.37 54.54
N MET A 5 28.01 -37.72 53.75
CA MET A 5 27.58 -36.64 52.85
C MET A 5 27.20 -37.27 51.48
N LEU A 6 25.90 -37.24 51.20
CA LEU A 6 25.37 -37.73 49.91
C LEU A 6 25.52 -36.60 48.85
N ILE A 7 26.40 -36.82 47.89
CA ILE A 7 26.57 -35.91 46.76
C ILE A 7 25.59 -36.35 45.64
N THR A 8 24.54 -35.58 45.45
CA THR A 8 23.59 -35.79 44.36
C THR A 8 24.20 -35.15 43.10
N MET A 9 24.57 -36.01 42.19
CA MET A 9 25.11 -35.59 40.89
C MET A 9 23.89 -35.22 39.99
N LEU A 10 23.69 -33.91 39.74
CA LEU A 10 22.71 -33.40 38.81
C LEU A 10 23.26 -33.62 37.38
N ALA A 11 22.69 -34.59 36.64
CA ALA A 11 22.97 -34.77 35.22
C ALA A 11 22.29 -33.65 34.44
N VAL A 12 23.07 -32.69 33.95
CA VAL A 12 22.65 -31.69 32.98
C VAL A 12 22.51 -32.40 31.63
N MET A 13 21.27 -32.78 31.27
CA MET A 13 20.96 -33.15 29.91
C MET A 13 21.05 -31.91 29.03
N SER A 14 22.16 -31.76 28.31
CA SER A 14 22.25 -30.83 27.20
C SER A 14 21.30 -31.29 26.08
N LEU A 15 20.14 -30.68 26.00
CA LEU A 15 19.29 -30.75 24.82
C LEU A 15 20.06 -30.11 23.66
N THR A 16 20.74 -30.93 22.85
CA THR A 16 21.19 -30.51 21.53
C THR A 16 19.95 -30.31 20.68
N VAL A 17 19.48 -29.07 20.61
CA VAL A 17 18.53 -28.67 19.57
C VAL A 17 19.27 -28.86 18.26
N ASN A 18 18.92 -29.93 17.53
CA ASN A 18 19.35 -30.15 16.17
C ASN A 18 18.77 -28.97 15.36
N ALA A 19 19.57 -27.91 15.15
CA ALA A 19 19.20 -26.83 14.25
C ALA A 19 19.06 -27.46 12.87
N ALA A 20 17.82 -27.72 12.46
CA ALA A 20 17.52 -28.15 11.10
C ALA A 20 18.25 -27.18 10.17
N LYS A 21 19.06 -27.68 9.25
CA LYS A 21 19.79 -26.83 8.31
C LYS A 21 18.78 -25.97 7.59
N GLU A 22 18.93 -24.66 7.66
CA GLU A 22 18.07 -23.70 6.98
C GLU A 22 18.63 -23.38 5.60
N LYS A 23 17.75 -23.02 4.68
CA LYS A 23 18.08 -22.51 3.35
C LYS A 23 17.81 -21.02 3.31
N SER A 24 18.79 -20.23 2.90
CA SER A 24 18.66 -18.78 2.75
C SER A 24 18.75 -18.40 1.29
N LEU A 25 17.80 -17.57 0.82
CA LEU A 25 17.70 -17.08 -0.56
C LEU A 25 17.69 -15.55 -0.54
N PRO A 26 18.42 -14.86 -1.46
CA PRO A 26 18.32 -13.40 -1.58
C PRO A 26 16.87 -12.94 -1.80
N ALA A 27 16.55 -11.71 -1.42
CA ALA A 27 15.20 -11.18 -1.60
C ALA A 27 14.77 -11.13 -3.08
N ASN A 28 15.73 -10.98 -4.00
CA ASN A 28 15.52 -10.94 -5.45
C ASN A 28 15.75 -12.28 -6.16
N ASP A 29 15.79 -13.41 -5.47
CA ASP A 29 16.11 -14.75 -6.01
C ASP A 29 15.20 -15.21 -7.17
N GLY A 30 14.07 -14.53 -7.38
CA GLY A 30 13.09 -14.89 -8.41
C GLY A 30 12.01 -15.86 -7.93
N GLY A 31 12.11 -16.38 -6.72
CA GLY A 31 11.04 -17.14 -6.06
C GLY A 31 9.98 -16.27 -5.38
N ALA A 32 10.12 -14.95 -5.42
CA ALA A 32 9.16 -14.00 -4.88
C ALA A 32 8.72 -12.99 -5.94
N THR A 33 7.43 -12.62 -5.91
CA THR A 33 6.85 -11.57 -6.76
C THR A 33 6.57 -10.34 -5.92
N TYR A 34 7.20 -9.23 -6.27
CA TYR A 34 6.92 -7.92 -5.68
C TYR A 34 5.94 -7.15 -6.56
N THR A 35 4.99 -6.48 -5.93
CA THR A 35 4.03 -5.60 -6.61
C THR A 35 4.01 -4.24 -5.91
N GLY A 36 4.03 -3.18 -6.70
CA GLY A 36 4.30 -1.81 -6.27
C GLY A 36 5.72 -1.40 -6.62
N ARG A 37 6.16 -0.26 -6.10
CA ARG A 37 7.46 0.33 -6.43
C ARG A 37 8.53 -0.18 -5.48
N THR A 38 9.55 -0.80 -6.03
CA THR A 38 10.65 -1.41 -5.26
C THR A 38 11.99 -1.14 -5.94
N GLU A 39 13.04 -1.00 -5.15
CA GLU A 39 14.42 -0.98 -5.61
C GLU A 39 15.10 -2.31 -5.30
N VAL A 40 15.64 -2.95 -6.31
CA VAL A 40 16.55 -4.10 -6.14
C VAL A 40 17.97 -3.58 -6.01
N LYS A 41 18.58 -3.80 -4.86
CA LYS A 41 19.94 -3.34 -4.55
C LYS A 41 21.00 -4.32 -5.05
N ALA A 42 22.25 -3.84 -5.16
CA ALA A 42 23.37 -4.62 -5.68
C ALA A 42 23.67 -5.90 -4.87
N ASP A 43 23.33 -5.93 -3.60
CA ASP A 43 23.49 -7.08 -2.69
C ASP A 43 22.33 -8.10 -2.79
N GLY A 44 21.35 -7.83 -3.66
CA GLY A 44 20.17 -8.67 -3.84
C GLY A 44 19.05 -8.40 -2.84
N SER A 45 19.18 -7.43 -1.97
CA SER A 45 18.08 -6.97 -1.12
C SER A 45 17.06 -6.14 -1.91
N VAL A 46 15.84 -6.06 -1.40
CA VAL A 46 14.74 -5.31 -2.02
C VAL A 46 14.18 -4.32 -1.02
N SER A 47 14.20 -3.02 -1.40
CA SER A 47 13.72 -1.92 -0.55
C SER A 47 12.49 -1.25 -1.14
N TYR A 48 11.61 -0.77 -0.26
CA TYR A 48 10.39 -0.05 -0.63
C TYR A 48 9.84 0.76 0.55
N ASP A 49 9.16 1.86 0.25
CA ASP A 49 8.51 2.67 1.28
C ASP A 49 7.04 3.03 0.96
N TRP A 50 6.63 3.08 -0.30
CA TRP A 50 5.22 3.34 -0.64
C TRP A 50 4.26 2.39 0.10
N THR A 51 3.15 2.95 0.58
CA THR A 51 2.06 2.15 1.14
C THR A 51 1.53 1.14 0.13
N GLY A 52 1.05 -0.01 0.58
CA GLY A 52 0.46 -1.03 -0.27
C GLY A 52 1.43 -1.89 -1.07
N VAL A 53 2.73 -1.61 -1.07
CA VAL A 53 3.71 -2.54 -1.66
C VAL A 53 3.61 -3.89 -0.98
N TYR A 54 3.57 -4.97 -1.77
CA TYR A 54 3.52 -6.32 -1.23
C TYR A 54 4.42 -7.30 -1.96
N VAL A 55 4.86 -8.31 -1.23
CA VAL A 55 5.58 -9.46 -1.75
C VAL A 55 4.75 -10.73 -1.57
N GLN A 56 4.74 -11.59 -2.60
CA GLN A 56 4.10 -12.90 -2.58
C GLN A 56 5.07 -13.98 -3.00
N THR A 57 4.92 -15.15 -2.39
CA THR A 57 5.63 -16.37 -2.80
C THR A 57 4.82 -17.60 -2.43
N ASP A 58 4.84 -18.62 -3.27
CA ASP A 58 4.45 -19.96 -2.88
C ASP A 58 5.68 -20.68 -2.32
N PHE A 59 5.59 -21.19 -1.09
CA PHE A 59 6.70 -21.88 -0.43
C PHE A 59 6.26 -23.24 0.09
N THR A 60 7.21 -24.17 0.16
CA THR A 60 6.95 -25.51 0.71
C THR A 60 7.57 -25.68 2.08
N GLY A 61 6.86 -26.40 2.95
CA GLY A 61 7.32 -26.72 4.30
C GLY A 61 6.61 -25.94 5.39
N GLU A 62 7.03 -26.20 6.62
CA GLU A 62 6.33 -25.74 7.82
C GLU A 62 6.81 -24.36 8.34
N TYR A 63 7.84 -23.78 7.66
CA TYR A 63 8.58 -22.62 8.16
C TYR A 63 8.98 -21.66 7.05
N LEU A 64 8.77 -20.37 7.31
CA LEU A 64 9.29 -19.26 6.52
C LEU A 64 9.60 -18.07 7.43
N ALA A 65 10.78 -17.49 7.27
CA ALA A 65 11.18 -16.22 7.86
C ALA A 65 11.81 -15.31 6.82
N ILE A 66 11.94 -14.05 7.15
CA ILE A 66 12.75 -13.09 6.40
C ILE A 66 13.82 -12.49 7.29
N GLU A 67 14.92 -12.04 6.68
CA GLU A 67 15.82 -11.09 7.26
C GLU A 67 15.46 -9.72 6.74
N VAL A 68 15.12 -8.79 7.63
CA VAL A 68 14.53 -7.49 7.30
C VAL A 68 15.13 -6.40 8.16
N SER A 69 15.27 -5.20 7.61
CA SER A 69 15.56 -3.97 8.35
C SER A 69 14.56 -2.89 7.98
N GLU A 70 14.39 -1.91 8.85
CA GLU A 70 13.44 -0.82 8.70
C GLU A 70 14.11 0.52 9.05
N ALA A 71 14.11 1.45 8.10
CA ALA A 71 14.54 2.82 8.37
C ALA A 71 13.34 3.62 8.89
N GLY A 72 13.15 3.61 10.20
CA GLY A 72 11.98 4.16 10.88
C GLY A 72 11.12 3.06 11.49
N GLU A 73 9.80 3.13 11.26
CA GLU A 73 8.85 2.10 11.66
C GLU A 73 7.83 1.84 10.55
N SER A 74 7.39 0.61 10.42
CA SER A 74 6.31 0.27 9.52
C SER A 74 5.45 -0.87 10.04
N TRP A 75 4.22 -0.91 9.57
CA TRP A 75 3.29 -2.00 9.84
C TRP A 75 3.00 -2.77 8.56
N HIS A 76 2.92 -4.10 8.68
CA HIS A 76 2.68 -4.99 7.55
C HIS A 76 1.57 -5.98 7.85
N ASN A 77 0.65 -6.17 6.94
CA ASN A 77 -0.29 -7.27 6.97
C ASN A 77 0.39 -8.56 6.51
N LEU A 78 0.26 -9.60 7.30
CA LEU A 78 0.69 -10.95 6.95
C LEU A 78 -0.53 -11.81 6.60
N PHE A 79 -0.50 -12.37 5.40
CA PHE A 79 -1.49 -13.35 4.94
C PHE A 79 -0.79 -14.67 4.61
N ILE A 80 -1.41 -15.78 5.02
CA ILE A 80 -1.02 -17.14 4.63
C ILE A 80 -2.25 -17.81 4.01
N ASP A 81 -2.08 -18.38 2.83
CA ASP A 81 -3.15 -19.06 2.07
C ASP A 81 -4.39 -18.18 1.86
N GLY A 82 -4.17 -16.87 1.65
CA GLY A 82 -5.21 -15.88 1.47
C GLY A 82 -5.91 -15.42 2.75
N GLN A 83 -5.57 -15.99 3.91
CA GLN A 83 -6.16 -15.61 5.19
C GLN A 83 -5.24 -14.60 5.91
N TRP A 84 -5.82 -13.51 6.42
CA TRP A 84 -5.11 -12.59 7.30
C TRP A 84 -4.71 -13.30 8.60
N VAL A 85 -3.43 -13.22 8.96
CA VAL A 85 -2.88 -13.88 10.15
C VAL A 85 -2.67 -12.88 11.27
N ARG A 86 -1.96 -11.80 10.97
CA ARG A 86 -1.62 -10.74 11.93
C ARG A 86 -1.04 -9.53 11.24
N LYS A 87 -1.03 -8.40 11.94
CA LYS A 87 -0.29 -7.19 11.59
C LYS A 87 1.07 -7.22 12.29
N LEU A 88 2.13 -6.96 11.56
CA LEU A 88 3.51 -6.99 12.04
C LEU A 88 4.04 -5.58 12.18
N HIS A 89 4.64 -5.26 13.31
CA HIS A 89 5.38 -4.02 13.52
C HIS A 89 6.86 -4.29 13.26
N ILE A 90 7.45 -3.58 12.32
CA ILE A 90 8.86 -3.70 11.95
C ILE A 90 9.57 -2.39 12.26
N THR A 91 10.68 -2.49 12.98
CA THR A 91 11.54 -1.37 13.38
C THR A 91 12.99 -1.83 13.39
N GLY A 92 13.93 -0.89 13.31
CA GLY A 92 15.36 -1.17 13.46
C GLY A 92 16.13 -1.24 12.14
N ASN A 93 17.19 -0.42 12.06
CA ASN A 93 17.99 -0.21 10.85
C ASN A 93 18.95 -1.38 10.53
N THR A 94 19.13 -2.32 11.45
CA THR A 94 19.99 -3.48 11.24
C THR A 94 19.17 -4.70 10.85
N PRO A 95 19.70 -5.56 9.95
CA PRO A 95 19.02 -6.78 9.57
C PRO A 95 18.68 -7.64 10.79
N GLN A 96 17.44 -8.02 10.89
CA GLN A 96 16.87 -8.86 11.95
C GLN A 96 15.99 -9.95 11.37
N ARG A 97 15.94 -11.08 12.05
CA ARG A 97 15.10 -12.20 11.64
C ARG A 97 13.66 -12.00 12.11
N LEU A 98 12.74 -12.08 11.17
CA LEU A 98 11.30 -12.04 11.42
C LEU A 98 10.65 -13.32 10.93
N VAL A 99 10.09 -14.11 11.86
CA VAL A 99 9.37 -15.35 11.52
C VAL A 99 7.99 -14.98 11.00
N LEU A 100 7.68 -15.39 9.77
CA LEU A 100 6.40 -15.16 9.12
C LEU A 100 5.45 -16.36 9.30
N ALA A 101 6.00 -17.56 9.21
CA ALA A 101 5.24 -18.80 9.37
C ALA A 101 6.07 -19.84 10.10
N GLU A 102 5.44 -20.57 11.00
CA GLU A 102 6.01 -21.74 11.69
C GLU A 102 4.92 -22.76 12.02
N LYS A 103 5.31 -24.03 12.07
CA LYS A 103 4.40 -25.14 12.43
C LYS A 103 3.17 -25.25 11.50
N LEU A 104 3.33 -24.86 10.24
CA LEU A 104 2.30 -25.07 9.24
C LEU A 104 2.19 -26.58 8.91
N SER A 105 1.13 -26.94 8.21
CA SER A 105 1.00 -28.28 7.63
C SER A 105 2.10 -28.55 6.60
N LYS A 106 2.34 -29.81 6.29
CA LYS A 106 3.18 -30.15 5.13
C LYS A 106 2.44 -29.81 3.84
N GLY A 107 3.13 -29.17 2.91
CA GLY A 107 2.55 -28.79 1.64
C GLY A 107 3.10 -27.48 1.10
N THR A 108 2.40 -26.94 0.13
CA THR A 108 2.67 -25.61 -0.42
C THR A 108 1.74 -24.62 0.22
N HIS A 109 2.31 -23.49 0.67
CA HIS A 109 1.59 -22.37 1.26
C HIS A 109 1.89 -21.10 0.49
N ARG A 110 0.94 -20.21 0.42
CA ARG A 110 1.09 -18.89 -0.19
C ARG A 110 1.27 -17.82 0.87
N LEU A 111 2.41 -17.14 0.84
CA LEU A 111 2.65 -15.91 1.59
C LEU A 111 2.18 -14.70 0.80
N ARG A 112 1.58 -13.72 1.47
CA ARG A 112 1.55 -12.31 1.08
C ARG A 112 1.93 -11.46 2.29
N LEU A 113 2.95 -10.63 2.13
CA LEU A 113 3.37 -9.63 3.12
C LEU A 113 3.19 -8.25 2.49
N GLN A 114 2.33 -7.40 3.07
CA GLN A 114 1.92 -6.11 2.52
C GLN A 114 2.25 -4.99 3.50
N LYS A 115 2.97 -3.95 3.06
CA LYS A 115 3.17 -2.73 3.83
C LYS A 115 1.85 -1.97 3.97
N CYS A 116 1.44 -1.67 5.20
CA CYS A 116 0.20 -0.96 5.50
C CYS A 116 0.38 0.55 5.59
N THR A 117 1.58 1.00 6.00
CA THR A 117 1.91 2.38 6.33
C THR A 117 2.68 3.07 5.22
N GLU A 118 2.66 4.39 5.22
CA GLU A 118 3.31 5.22 4.19
C GLU A 118 4.81 5.41 4.41
N GLY A 119 5.49 5.98 3.42
CA GLY A 119 6.93 6.15 3.40
C GLY A 119 7.47 7.12 4.45
N GLN A 120 6.68 8.14 4.82
CA GLN A 120 7.11 9.09 5.85
C GLN A 120 7.39 8.44 7.22
N TYR A 121 6.86 7.24 7.49
CA TYR A 121 7.11 6.53 8.75
C TYR A 121 8.30 5.57 8.63
N GLY A 122 8.56 5.01 7.47
CA GLY A 122 9.68 4.12 7.32
C GLY A 122 9.84 3.46 5.95
N CYS A 123 11.05 2.95 5.71
CA CYS A 123 11.43 2.24 4.50
C CYS A 123 11.91 0.83 4.84
N THR A 124 11.20 -0.15 4.33
CA THR A 124 11.46 -1.57 4.57
C THR A 124 12.48 -2.11 3.58
N THR A 125 13.45 -2.86 4.08
CA THR A 125 14.41 -3.61 3.24
C THR A 125 14.34 -5.09 3.61
N ILE A 126 13.90 -5.93 2.68
CA ILE A 126 14.03 -7.38 2.82
C ILE A 126 15.38 -7.80 2.24
N HIS A 127 16.20 -8.44 3.05
CA HIS A 127 17.54 -8.90 2.66
C HIS A 127 17.51 -10.30 2.09
N ARG A 128 16.77 -11.19 2.72
CA ARG A 128 16.63 -12.59 2.28
C ARG A 128 15.41 -13.29 2.85
N PHE A 129 15.03 -14.38 2.20
CA PHE A 129 14.10 -15.36 2.71
C PHE A 129 14.84 -16.53 3.35
N ILE A 130 14.28 -17.07 4.43
CA ILE A 130 14.86 -18.18 5.20
C ILE A 130 13.79 -19.27 5.33
N LEU A 131 14.10 -20.44 4.78
CA LEU A 131 13.23 -21.62 4.74
C LEU A 131 13.83 -22.79 5.52
N ALA A 132 13.02 -23.80 5.79
CA ALA A 132 13.56 -25.09 6.19
C ALA A 132 14.50 -25.65 5.08
N ALA A 133 15.42 -26.54 5.44
CA ALA A 133 16.46 -27.05 4.53
C ALA A 133 15.94 -27.56 3.17
N ASN A 134 14.80 -28.23 3.21
CA ASN A 134 14.17 -28.81 2.01
C ASN A 134 13.07 -27.92 1.42
N GLY A 135 12.89 -26.71 1.97
CA GLY A 135 11.91 -25.74 1.51
C GLY A 135 12.26 -25.20 0.13
N THR A 136 11.25 -24.94 -0.66
CA THR A 136 11.36 -24.28 -1.96
C THR A 136 10.50 -23.02 -1.97
N MET A 137 10.85 -22.06 -2.82
CA MET A 137 10.04 -20.90 -3.15
C MET A 137 9.78 -20.87 -4.64
N SER A 138 8.61 -20.39 -5.02
CA SER A 138 8.27 -20.09 -6.41
C SER A 138 7.44 -18.81 -6.49
N ALA A 139 7.69 -18.04 -7.55
CA ALA A 139 6.99 -16.79 -7.79
C ALA A 139 5.49 -17.02 -7.99
N VAL A 140 4.68 -16.19 -7.36
CA VAL A 140 3.24 -16.14 -7.63
C VAL A 140 3.04 -15.37 -8.94
N PRO A 141 2.33 -15.93 -9.94
CA PRO A 141 2.03 -15.22 -11.16
C PRO A 141 1.29 -13.90 -10.88
N ARG A 142 1.64 -12.85 -11.62
CA ARG A 142 0.90 -11.59 -11.60
C ARG A 142 -0.49 -11.80 -12.18
N LYS A 143 -1.46 -11.04 -11.68
CA LYS A 143 -2.83 -11.07 -12.20
C LYS A 143 -2.90 -10.43 -13.57
N GLU A 144 -3.95 -10.75 -14.31
CA GLU A 144 -4.20 -10.15 -15.63
C GLU A 144 -4.56 -8.66 -15.54
N ARG A 145 -5.14 -8.25 -14.40
CA ARG A 145 -5.58 -6.88 -14.15
C ARG A 145 -4.66 -6.19 -13.17
N MET A 146 -4.32 -4.92 -13.49
CA MET A 146 -3.51 -4.06 -12.64
C MET A 146 -4.16 -2.69 -12.52
N ILE A 147 -4.30 -2.21 -11.30
CA ILE A 147 -4.82 -0.87 -10.97
C ILE A 147 -3.72 -0.08 -10.27
N GLU A 148 -3.42 1.13 -10.73
CA GLU A 148 -2.57 2.06 -10.00
C GLU A 148 -3.40 3.20 -9.43
N VAL A 149 -3.16 3.58 -8.16
CA VAL A 149 -3.92 4.62 -7.48
C VAL A 149 -2.98 5.70 -6.99
N TYR A 150 -3.18 6.91 -7.48
CA TYR A 150 -2.52 8.12 -6.98
C TYR A 150 -3.45 8.84 -6.02
N GLY A 151 -2.98 9.15 -4.82
CA GLY A 151 -3.85 9.74 -3.82
C GLY A 151 -3.14 10.29 -2.59
N ASP A 152 -3.94 10.59 -1.61
CA ASP A 152 -3.55 11.14 -0.32
C ASP A 152 -3.88 10.16 0.83
N SER A 153 -4.12 10.69 2.02
CA SER A 153 -4.47 9.93 3.23
C SER A 153 -5.64 8.94 3.05
N TYR A 154 -6.59 9.25 2.17
CA TYR A 154 -7.71 8.34 1.89
C TYR A 154 -7.27 7.07 1.16
N THR A 155 -6.23 7.20 0.35
CA THR A 155 -5.62 6.07 -0.37
C THR A 155 -4.64 5.31 0.52
N CYS A 156 -3.92 6.01 1.41
CA CYS A 156 -3.05 5.38 2.41
C CYS A 156 -3.83 4.53 3.42
N GLY A 157 -5.10 4.82 3.63
CA GLY A 157 -5.89 4.17 4.67
C GLY A 157 -5.62 4.75 6.06
N TYR A 158 -5.36 6.07 6.12
CA TYR A 158 -5.13 6.82 7.35
C TYR A 158 -6.26 6.60 8.36
N GLY A 159 -5.94 6.00 9.49
CA GLY A 159 -6.89 5.75 10.57
C GLY A 159 -8.06 4.81 10.24
N THR A 160 -7.95 3.98 9.20
CA THR A 160 -9.04 3.06 8.79
C THR A 160 -9.44 2.06 9.87
N GLU A 161 -8.53 1.71 10.78
CA GLU A 161 -8.80 0.81 11.91
C GLU A 161 -9.38 1.53 13.15
N SER A 162 -9.52 2.87 13.11
CA SER A 162 -10.24 3.63 14.12
C SER A 162 -11.74 3.69 13.79
N ASN A 163 -12.58 3.77 14.83
CA ASN A 163 -14.03 3.81 14.68
C ASN A 163 -14.65 5.14 15.14
N LYS A 164 -13.83 6.13 15.49
CA LYS A 164 -14.31 7.44 15.97
C LYS A 164 -13.60 8.56 15.24
N ALA A 165 -14.36 9.48 14.69
CA ALA A 165 -13.85 10.66 14.01
C ALA A 165 -12.93 11.55 14.88
N THR A 166 -13.15 11.53 16.21
CA THR A 166 -12.40 12.31 17.19
C THR A 166 -11.14 11.62 17.72
N ASP A 167 -10.91 10.37 17.38
CA ASP A 167 -9.65 9.70 17.73
C ASP A 167 -8.50 10.43 17.01
N ARG A 168 -7.37 10.49 17.68
CA ARG A 168 -6.15 10.97 17.03
C ARG A 168 -5.52 9.84 16.23
N PHE A 169 -4.93 10.19 15.13
CA PHE A 169 -4.18 9.25 14.32
C PHE A 169 -3.06 8.57 15.11
N ARG A 170 -2.87 7.32 14.81
CA ARG A 170 -1.74 6.50 15.25
C ARG A 170 -1.30 5.64 14.09
N VAL A 171 0.01 5.49 13.91
CA VAL A 171 0.59 4.73 12.79
C VAL A 171 0.08 3.28 12.75
N ASP A 172 -0.16 2.67 13.91
CA ASP A 172 -0.70 1.31 14.02
C ASP A 172 -2.17 1.19 13.56
N THR A 173 -2.88 2.30 13.40
CA THR A 173 -4.27 2.31 12.89
C THR A 173 -4.39 2.61 11.40
N GLU A 174 -3.27 2.86 10.73
CA GLU A 174 -3.22 3.00 9.28
C GLU A 174 -3.21 1.64 8.61
N ASN A 175 -4.07 1.44 7.61
CA ASN A 175 -4.13 0.18 6.89
C ASN A 175 -4.68 0.35 5.48
N CYS A 176 -3.80 0.46 4.51
CA CYS A 176 -4.18 0.62 3.10
C CYS A 176 -4.96 -0.57 2.54
N ASP A 177 -4.84 -1.76 3.11
CA ASP A 177 -5.61 -2.93 2.68
C ASP A 177 -7.12 -2.74 2.89
N MET A 178 -7.48 -1.90 3.86
CA MET A 178 -8.85 -1.48 4.15
C MET A 178 -9.28 -0.22 3.38
N ALA A 179 -8.41 0.38 2.56
CA ALA A 179 -8.74 1.54 1.76
C ALA A 179 -9.43 1.16 0.44
N TYR A 180 -10.20 2.10 -0.12
CA TYR A 180 -11.02 1.89 -1.32
C TYR A 180 -10.25 1.31 -2.50
N GLY A 181 -8.98 1.71 -2.69
CA GLY A 181 -8.15 1.23 -3.80
C GLY A 181 -7.90 -0.28 -3.73
N CYS A 182 -7.52 -0.79 -2.56
CA CYS A 182 -7.31 -2.22 -2.34
C CYS A 182 -8.64 -3.01 -2.37
N ILE A 183 -9.73 -2.45 -1.83
CA ILE A 183 -11.06 -3.06 -1.89
C ILE A 183 -11.51 -3.24 -3.34
N ILE A 184 -11.38 -2.20 -4.19
CA ILE A 184 -11.71 -2.26 -5.62
C ILE A 184 -10.84 -3.31 -6.33
N ALA A 185 -9.54 -3.34 -6.04
CA ALA A 185 -8.63 -4.31 -6.65
C ALA A 185 -9.02 -5.74 -6.29
N ARG A 186 -9.35 -6.03 -5.02
CA ARG A 186 -9.86 -7.35 -4.61
C ARG A 186 -11.17 -7.72 -5.31
N TYR A 187 -12.09 -6.76 -5.42
CA TYR A 187 -13.37 -6.99 -6.08
C TYR A 187 -13.22 -7.43 -7.53
N PHE A 188 -12.35 -6.78 -8.30
CA PHE A 188 -12.10 -7.08 -9.70
C PHE A 188 -11.01 -8.12 -9.95
N ASP A 189 -10.50 -8.77 -8.91
CA ASP A 189 -9.37 -9.69 -8.98
C ASP A 189 -8.16 -9.09 -9.73
N ALA A 190 -7.78 -7.88 -9.31
CA ALA A 190 -6.63 -7.14 -9.85
C ALA A 190 -5.48 -7.10 -8.84
N ASP A 191 -4.24 -7.01 -9.34
CA ASP A 191 -3.13 -6.49 -8.57
C ASP A 191 -3.24 -4.95 -8.48
N TYR A 192 -2.50 -4.32 -7.57
CA TYR A 192 -2.54 -2.88 -7.40
C TYR A 192 -1.19 -2.30 -6.98
N ALA A 193 -0.99 -1.03 -7.30
CA ALA A 193 0.06 -0.19 -6.74
C ALA A 193 -0.58 1.09 -6.19
N LEU A 194 -0.15 1.50 -5.00
CA LEU A 194 -0.58 2.75 -4.38
C LEU A 194 0.60 3.72 -4.37
N THR A 195 0.38 4.91 -4.90
CA THR A 195 1.32 6.03 -4.88
C THR A 195 0.60 7.15 -4.14
N ALA A 196 0.71 7.13 -2.82
CA ALA A 196 -0.10 7.98 -1.96
C ALA A 196 0.67 8.43 -0.72
N HIS A 197 0.43 9.68 -0.29
CA HIS A 197 1.04 10.28 0.89
C HIS A 197 0.04 11.17 1.60
N SER A 198 -0.13 10.98 2.90
CA SER A 198 -1.07 11.74 3.74
C SER A 198 -0.68 13.21 3.82
N GLY A 199 -1.67 14.07 3.70
CA GLY A 199 -1.47 15.52 3.73
C GLY A 199 -1.00 16.14 2.42
N GLN A 200 -0.57 15.35 1.43
CA GLN A 200 -0.16 15.90 0.14
C GLN A 200 -1.33 16.11 -0.81
N GLY A 201 -1.27 17.20 -1.54
CA GLY A 201 -2.17 17.48 -2.64
C GLY A 201 -1.51 17.31 -4.00
N MET A 202 -2.23 17.65 -5.05
CA MET A 202 -1.69 17.69 -6.41
C MET A 202 -0.50 18.65 -6.50
N VAL A 203 -0.66 19.87 -5.96
CA VAL A 203 0.36 20.93 -5.97
C VAL A 203 0.64 21.52 -4.59
N ARG A 204 -0.29 21.35 -3.63
CA ARG A 204 -0.16 21.96 -2.31
C ARG A 204 -0.54 20.99 -1.19
N ASP A 205 0.31 20.93 -0.18
CA ASP A 205 0.10 20.12 1.00
C ASP A 205 -0.87 20.79 1.98
N TRP A 206 -1.50 20.00 2.83
CA TRP A 206 -2.47 20.48 3.80
C TRP A 206 -1.87 21.54 4.73
N GLY A 207 -2.49 22.72 4.77
CA GLY A 207 -2.08 23.80 5.66
C GLY A 207 -0.79 24.54 5.27
N ASP A 208 -0.15 24.24 4.13
CA ASP A 208 1.02 24.97 3.67
C ASP A 208 0.68 26.46 3.44
N GLU A 209 1.60 27.35 3.83
CA GLU A 209 1.48 28.81 3.64
C GLU A 209 1.78 29.24 2.19
N LYS A 210 2.29 28.35 1.36
CA LYS A 210 2.55 28.57 -0.06
C LYS A 210 1.43 27.98 -0.91
N GLN A 211 1.16 28.58 -2.07
CA GLN A 211 0.20 28.04 -3.05
C GLN A 211 0.69 26.75 -3.73
N ILE A 212 2.00 26.56 -3.78
CA ILE A 212 2.66 25.34 -4.29
C ILE A 212 3.66 24.92 -3.24
N SER A 213 3.49 23.72 -2.72
CA SER A 213 4.41 23.11 -1.77
C SER A 213 5.70 22.67 -2.45
N GLU A 214 6.79 22.68 -1.72
CA GLU A 214 8.09 22.26 -2.23
C GLU A 214 8.10 20.78 -2.66
N LYS A 215 7.46 19.93 -1.85
CA LYS A 215 7.18 18.55 -2.18
C LYS A 215 5.65 18.38 -2.24
N ASN A 216 5.16 17.80 -3.30
CA ASN A 216 3.73 17.52 -3.49
C ASN A 216 3.59 16.33 -4.43
N MET A 217 2.38 15.84 -4.64
CA MET A 217 2.18 14.64 -5.44
C MET A 217 2.65 14.84 -6.90
N SER A 218 2.51 16.04 -7.50
CA SER A 218 2.97 16.28 -8.87
C SER A 218 4.48 16.18 -9.06
N THR A 219 5.25 16.20 -7.98
CA THR A 219 6.71 16.00 -8.00
C THR A 219 7.13 14.61 -7.56
N ARG A 220 6.34 13.94 -6.70
CA ARG A 220 6.68 12.63 -6.12
C ARG A 220 6.22 11.43 -6.94
N TYR A 221 5.13 11.56 -7.69
CA TYR A 221 4.52 10.40 -8.35
C TYR A 221 5.41 9.68 -9.37
N THR A 222 6.54 10.25 -9.72
CA THR A 222 7.53 9.64 -10.61
C THR A 222 8.67 8.94 -9.89
N HIS A 223 8.70 8.92 -8.54
CA HIS A 223 9.80 8.35 -7.78
C HIS A 223 9.55 6.89 -7.38
N ILE A 224 10.64 6.13 -7.22
CA ILE A 224 10.60 4.77 -6.65
C ILE A 224 10.18 4.82 -5.18
N TYR A 225 10.64 5.83 -4.45
CA TYR A 225 10.36 6.04 -3.04
C TYR A 225 9.41 7.21 -2.83
N ASP A 226 8.62 7.11 -1.78
CA ASP A 226 7.80 8.20 -1.26
C ASP A 226 8.68 9.25 -0.58
N ASP A 227 9.48 8.86 0.40
CA ASP A 227 10.24 9.80 1.24
C ASP A 227 11.74 9.45 1.41
N HIS A 228 12.17 8.25 1.03
CA HIS A 228 13.52 7.75 1.28
C HIS A 228 14.44 7.79 0.05
N GLY A 229 14.18 8.66 -0.89
CA GLY A 229 15.05 8.89 -2.06
C GLY A 229 14.34 9.49 -3.26
N ASP A 230 15.13 10.14 -4.12
CA ASP A 230 14.62 10.82 -5.32
C ASP A 230 15.00 10.04 -6.62
N ILE A 231 14.91 8.70 -6.56
CA ILE A 231 15.21 7.84 -7.72
C ILE A 231 13.99 7.81 -8.62
N ASP A 232 14.18 8.12 -9.90
CA ASP A 232 13.10 8.02 -10.90
C ASP A 232 12.63 6.56 -11.06
N TYR A 233 11.33 6.36 -11.00
CA TYR A 233 10.71 5.04 -11.09
C TYR A 233 10.86 4.43 -12.49
N GLY A 234 11.05 5.23 -13.54
CA GLY A 234 11.16 4.72 -14.90
C GLY A 234 9.90 4.05 -15.46
N PHE A 235 8.91 3.83 -14.61
CA PHE A 235 7.64 3.12 -14.86
C PHE A 235 7.81 1.64 -15.24
N SER A 236 7.11 0.77 -14.53
CA SER A 236 7.20 -0.69 -14.64
C SER A 236 6.68 -1.24 -15.98
N ASP A 237 7.23 -2.38 -16.40
CA ASP A 237 6.65 -3.19 -17.47
C ASP A 237 5.32 -3.86 -17.08
N TYR A 238 5.04 -3.97 -15.78
CA TYR A 238 3.73 -4.40 -15.29
C TYR A 238 2.75 -3.22 -15.29
N ARG A 239 2.13 -3.01 -16.45
CA ARG A 239 1.37 -1.80 -16.77
C ARG A 239 -0.05 -1.86 -16.22
N PRO A 240 -0.52 -0.80 -15.53
CA PRO A 240 -1.91 -0.72 -15.14
C PRO A 240 -2.81 -0.55 -16.38
N GLN A 241 -3.97 -1.23 -16.35
CA GLN A 241 -5.05 -0.95 -17.31
C GLN A 241 -5.93 0.20 -16.84
N LEU A 242 -5.99 0.42 -15.53
CA LEU A 242 -6.71 1.51 -14.90
C LEU A 242 -5.79 2.27 -13.96
N VAL A 243 -5.79 3.59 -14.10
CA VAL A 243 -5.23 4.53 -13.13
C VAL A 243 -6.37 5.30 -12.49
N MET A 244 -6.36 5.39 -11.16
CA MET A 244 -7.27 6.24 -10.40
C MET A 244 -6.50 7.39 -9.77
N ILE A 245 -7.01 8.62 -9.86
CA ILE A 245 -6.41 9.81 -9.25
C ILE A 245 -7.43 10.42 -8.28
N ASN A 246 -7.11 10.45 -6.99
CA ASN A 246 -7.94 11.00 -5.93
C ASN A 246 -7.13 12.01 -5.12
N LEU A 247 -7.02 13.22 -5.64
CA LEU A 247 -6.26 14.34 -5.08
C LEU A 247 -7.08 15.62 -5.11
N GLY A 248 -6.76 16.57 -4.23
CA GLY A 248 -7.41 17.88 -4.18
C GLY A 248 -7.88 18.27 -2.79
N THR A 249 -8.15 17.33 -1.90
CA THR A 249 -8.58 17.62 -0.51
C THR A 249 -7.57 18.52 0.19
N ASN A 250 -6.29 18.24 0.06
CA ASN A 250 -5.21 18.99 0.72
C ASN A 250 -4.90 20.31 0.03
N ASP A 251 -4.96 20.36 -1.30
CA ASP A 251 -4.72 21.57 -2.09
C ASP A 251 -5.64 22.73 -1.65
N PHE A 252 -6.91 22.40 -1.37
CA PHE A 252 -7.93 23.40 -1.05
C PHE A 252 -8.22 23.49 0.46
N SER A 253 -7.29 23.03 1.30
CA SER A 253 -7.28 23.33 2.74
C SER A 253 -7.10 24.85 2.98
N PRO A 254 -7.49 25.40 4.15
CA PRO A 254 -7.38 26.83 4.42
C PRO A 254 -5.98 27.41 4.19
N VAL A 255 -5.89 28.73 4.01
CA VAL A 255 -4.73 29.61 3.89
C VAL A 255 -4.35 29.89 2.43
N ALA A 256 -3.31 29.30 1.86
CA ALA A 256 -2.76 29.68 0.55
C ALA A 256 -3.30 28.77 -0.58
N ILE A 257 -4.59 28.91 -0.90
CA ILE A 257 -5.24 28.09 -1.94
C ILE A 257 -4.54 28.32 -3.29
N PRO A 258 -4.18 27.24 -4.02
CA PRO A 258 -3.61 27.38 -5.36
C PRO A 258 -4.62 27.98 -6.33
N THR A 259 -4.14 28.63 -7.38
CA THR A 259 -5.01 29.06 -8.47
C THR A 259 -5.55 27.86 -9.25
N ASP A 260 -6.68 28.06 -9.93
CA ASP A 260 -7.28 27.04 -10.77
C ASP A 260 -6.27 26.51 -11.83
N GLU A 261 -5.50 27.42 -12.43
CA GLU A 261 -4.48 27.05 -13.43
C GLU A 261 -3.32 26.26 -12.83
N GLN A 262 -2.90 26.54 -11.61
CA GLN A 262 -1.85 25.76 -10.92
C GLN A 262 -2.30 24.33 -10.68
N TYR A 263 -3.51 24.14 -10.14
CA TYR A 263 -4.04 22.81 -9.83
C TYR A 263 -4.41 22.04 -11.11
N VAL A 264 -5.23 22.63 -11.98
CA VAL A 264 -5.69 21.97 -13.21
C VAL A 264 -4.52 21.72 -14.18
N GLY A 265 -3.58 22.66 -14.30
CA GLY A 265 -2.40 22.48 -15.13
C GLY A 265 -1.51 21.33 -14.68
N ALA A 266 -1.26 21.20 -13.36
CA ALA A 266 -0.51 20.07 -12.83
C ALA A 266 -1.25 18.73 -13.03
N TYR A 267 -2.56 18.74 -12.84
CA TYR A 267 -3.39 17.55 -13.04
C TYR A 267 -3.37 17.06 -14.48
N LEU A 268 -3.53 17.97 -15.45
CA LEU A 268 -3.45 17.65 -16.88
C LEU A 268 -2.06 17.14 -17.28
N LYS A 269 -0.99 17.73 -16.74
CA LYS A 269 0.38 17.27 -16.97
C LYS A 269 0.60 15.85 -16.42
N MET A 270 0.04 15.55 -15.25
CA MET A 270 0.09 14.21 -14.68
C MET A 270 -0.64 13.20 -15.57
N ILE A 271 -1.84 13.52 -16.05
CA ILE A 271 -2.61 12.69 -17.00
C ILE A 271 -1.77 12.42 -18.26
N GLU A 272 -1.21 13.47 -18.89
CA GLU A 272 -0.39 13.35 -20.08
C GLU A 272 0.84 12.46 -19.84
N THR A 273 1.52 12.64 -18.73
CA THR A 273 2.69 11.82 -18.35
C THR A 273 2.31 10.35 -18.22
N ILE A 274 1.20 10.06 -17.53
CA ILE A 274 0.71 8.70 -17.34
C ILE A 274 0.34 8.06 -18.68
N GLN A 275 -0.38 8.78 -19.56
CA GLN A 275 -0.74 8.28 -20.88
C GLN A 275 0.47 8.01 -21.78
N ASN A 276 1.50 8.86 -21.71
CA ASN A 276 2.74 8.67 -22.45
C ASN A 276 3.54 7.46 -21.96
N ARG A 277 3.51 7.18 -20.65
CA ARG A 277 4.21 6.04 -20.05
C ARG A 277 3.44 4.73 -20.20
N TYR A 278 2.10 4.79 -20.16
CA TYR A 278 1.20 3.64 -20.28
C TYR A 278 0.22 3.87 -21.44
N PRO A 279 0.63 3.70 -22.70
CA PRO A 279 -0.24 3.88 -23.87
C PRO A 279 -1.50 3.01 -23.77
N GLY A 280 -2.67 3.63 -23.91
CA GLY A 280 -3.96 2.95 -23.83
C GLY A 280 -4.55 2.80 -22.44
N VAL A 281 -3.85 3.22 -21.37
CA VAL A 281 -4.36 3.21 -20.00
C VAL A 281 -5.63 4.06 -19.89
N LYS A 282 -6.58 3.58 -19.09
CA LYS A 282 -7.77 4.37 -18.73
C LYS A 282 -7.53 5.08 -17.41
N ILE A 283 -7.87 6.36 -17.35
CA ILE A 283 -7.65 7.21 -16.18
C ILE A 283 -9.00 7.64 -15.63
N LEU A 284 -9.27 7.34 -14.36
CA LEU A 284 -10.45 7.77 -13.63
C LEU A 284 -10.07 8.85 -12.61
N CYS A 285 -10.45 10.09 -12.89
CA CYS A 285 -10.28 11.20 -11.98
C CYS A 285 -11.42 11.21 -10.96
N ILE A 286 -11.10 11.11 -9.69
CA ILE A 286 -12.06 11.00 -8.59
C ILE A 286 -12.24 12.37 -7.94
N THR A 287 -13.49 12.78 -7.71
CA THR A 287 -13.79 13.91 -6.84
C THR A 287 -13.81 13.43 -5.40
N PRO A 288 -12.95 13.94 -4.50
CA PRO A 288 -12.97 13.55 -3.10
C PRO A 288 -14.35 13.71 -2.46
N HIS A 289 -14.75 12.79 -1.60
CA HIS A 289 -16.08 12.83 -0.94
C HIS A 289 -16.26 14.04 -0.01
N SER A 290 -15.17 14.61 0.50
CA SER A 290 -15.13 15.78 1.37
C SER A 290 -14.91 17.09 0.60
N ALA A 291 -15.07 17.09 -0.72
CA ALA A 291 -14.84 18.28 -1.53
C ALA A 291 -15.73 19.44 -1.11
N GLY A 292 -15.13 20.49 -0.61
CA GLY A 292 -15.81 21.75 -0.32
C GLY A 292 -16.25 22.47 -1.61
N ARG A 293 -17.03 23.55 -1.45
CA ARG A 293 -17.58 24.32 -2.58
C ARG A 293 -16.51 24.75 -3.60
N TYR A 294 -15.34 25.15 -3.12
CA TYR A 294 -14.26 25.64 -3.98
C TYR A 294 -13.68 24.49 -4.82
N LEU A 295 -13.30 23.39 -4.18
CA LEU A 295 -12.77 22.21 -4.89
C LEU A 295 -13.78 21.69 -5.93
N LYS A 296 -15.07 21.67 -5.62
CA LYS A 296 -16.12 21.28 -6.59
C LYS A 296 -16.14 22.16 -7.83
N ALA A 297 -15.95 23.46 -7.69
CA ALA A 297 -15.86 24.39 -8.82
C ALA A 297 -14.64 24.09 -9.70
N VAL A 298 -13.49 23.86 -9.08
CA VAL A 298 -12.24 23.56 -9.80
C VAL A 298 -12.31 22.16 -10.47
N ILE A 299 -12.94 21.17 -9.83
CA ILE A 299 -13.20 19.87 -10.45
C ILE A 299 -14.14 20.02 -11.67
N SER A 300 -15.08 20.95 -11.64
CA SER A 300 -15.91 21.23 -12.82
C SER A 300 -15.08 21.79 -13.97
N LEU A 301 -14.14 22.69 -13.70
CA LEU A 301 -13.18 23.17 -14.70
C LEU A 301 -12.30 22.03 -15.22
N LEU A 302 -11.77 21.16 -14.34
CA LEU A 302 -10.99 19.98 -14.75
C LEU A 302 -11.83 19.08 -15.68
N ARG A 303 -13.12 18.87 -15.38
CA ARG A 303 -14.05 18.11 -16.23
C ARG A 303 -14.18 18.73 -17.63
N GLU A 304 -14.29 20.04 -17.73
CA GLU A 304 -14.34 20.75 -19.02
C GLU A 304 -13.03 20.57 -19.80
N ARG A 305 -11.88 20.72 -19.13
CA ARG A 305 -10.56 20.58 -19.75
C ARG A 305 -10.22 19.14 -20.17
N THR A 306 -10.79 18.14 -19.53
CA THR A 306 -10.60 16.73 -19.90
C THR A 306 -11.66 16.23 -20.90
N MET A 307 -12.67 17.04 -21.21
CA MET A 307 -13.72 16.67 -22.15
C MET A 307 -13.14 16.37 -23.54
N GLY A 308 -13.37 15.16 -24.03
CA GLY A 308 -12.83 14.70 -25.31
C GLY A 308 -11.41 14.12 -25.24
N MET A 309 -10.75 14.15 -24.10
CA MET A 309 -9.47 13.44 -23.93
C MET A 309 -9.72 11.93 -23.98
N GLN A 310 -8.97 11.23 -24.81
CA GLN A 310 -9.11 9.79 -24.97
C GLN A 310 -8.74 9.07 -23.65
N ASN A 311 -9.58 8.11 -23.24
CA ASN A 311 -9.36 7.28 -22.05
C ASN A 311 -9.28 8.05 -20.72
N VAL A 312 -9.77 9.28 -20.64
CA VAL A 312 -9.87 10.06 -19.40
C VAL A 312 -11.34 10.18 -19.01
N PHE A 313 -11.65 9.81 -17.78
CA PHE A 313 -13.00 9.75 -17.24
C PHE A 313 -13.07 10.51 -15.92
N MET A 314 -14.18 11.20 -15.68
CA MET A 314 -14.43 11.87 -14.40
C MET A 314 -15.46 11.07 -13.62
N ALA A 315 -15.12 10.64 -12.42
CA ALA A 315 -16.07 9.94 -11.55
C ALA A 315 -17.26 10.84 -11.19
N ASN A 316 -18.39 10.20 -10.93
CA ASN A 316 -19.52 10.89 -10.30
C ASN A 316 -19.14 11.30 -8.88
N THR A 317 -19.78 12.37 -8.40
CA THR A 317 -19.50 12.86 -7.05
C THR A 317 -19.82 11.80 -5.99
N LEU A 318 -18.98 11.76 -4.94
CA LEU A 318 -19.16 10.90 -3.78
C LEU A 318 -19.87 11.61 -2.62
N ASP A 319 -20.43 12.81 -2.86
CA ASP A 319 -21.08 13.63 -1.84
C ASP A 319 -22.20 12.88 -1.12
N GLY A 320 -22.20 13.00 0.21
CA GLY A 320 -23.23 12.42 1.09
C GLY A 320 -23.17 10.89 1.24
N MET A 321 -22.23 10.22 0.61
CA MET A 321 -22.08 8.77 0.74
C MET A 321 -21.41 8.35 2.06
N VAL A 322 -20.52 9.18 2.57
CA VAL A 322 -19.78 8.94 3.81
C VAL A 322 -20.31 9.87 4.89
N THR A 323 -20.71 9.33 6.04
CA THR A 323 -21.28 10.09 7.17
C THR A 323 -20.33 10.12 8.36
N VAL A 324 -20.33 11.22 9.11
CA VAL A 324 -19.44 11.40 10.26
C VAL A 324 -19.70 10.37 11.36
N GLU A 325 -20.96 10.01 11.57
CA GLU A 325 -21.38 9.18 12.72
C GLU A 325 -20.95 7.73 12.62
N ARG A 326 -20.77 7.19 11.40
CA ARG A 326 -20.54 5.76 11.20
C ARG A 326 -19.31 5.44 10.38
N ASP A 327 -18.94 6.36 9.49
CA ASP A 327 -18.03 6.04 8.39
C ASP A 327 -16.67 6.72 8.59
N MET A 328 -16.49 7.47 9.69
CA MET A 328 -15.25 8.17 10.00
C MET A 328 -14.47 7.50 11.13
N GLY A 329 -13.18 7.42 10.93
CA GLY A 329 -12.15 7.06 11.90
C GLY A 329 -11.28 8.27 12.25
N ALA A 330 -10.05 8.03 12.67
CA ALA A 330 -9.14 9.03 13.21
C ALA A 330 -9.07 10.31 12.37
N ASP A 331 -9.07 11.45 13.08
CA ASP A 331 -8.97 12.79 12.51
C ASP A 331 -9.91 13.03 11.32
N TRP A 332 -11.17 12.53 11.43
CA TRP A 332 -12.22 12.65 10.39
C TRP A 332 -11.86 12.05 9.02
N HIS A 333 -11.04 11.03 8.99
CA HIS A 333 -10.78 10.24 7.79
C HIS A 333 -11.76 9.06 7.68
N PRO A 334 -12.07 8.57 6.49
CA PRO A 334 -12.94 7.41 6.35
C PRO A 334 -12.36 6.18 7.05
N ASN A 335 -13.13 5.59 7.97
CA ASN A 335 -12.82 4.27 8.52
C ASN A 335 -13.14 3.18 7.49
N TYR A 336 -12.94 1.91 7.84
CA TYR A 336 -13.20 0.81 6.92
C TYR A 336 -14.61 0.85 6.29
N GLN A 337 -15.65 1.24 7.04
CA GLN A 337 -17.00 1.35 6.48
C GLN A 337 -17.12 2.50 5.48
N GLY A 338 -16.52 3.64 5.77
CA GLY A 338 -16.43 4.76 4.85
C GLY A 338 -15.68 4.39 3.57
N GLN A 339 -14.56 3.71 3.70
CA GLN A 339 -13.76 3.23 2.56
C GLN A 339 -14.55 2.25 1.68
N LYS A 340 -15.30 1.33 2.29
CA LYS A 340 -16.20 0.43 1.55
C LYS A 340 -17.25 1.18 0.76
N LYS A 341 -17.88 2.21 1.34
CA LYS A 341 -18.85 3.03 0.62
C LYS A 341 -18.24 3.76 -0.58
N ILE A 342 -17.03 4.30 -0.41
CA ILE A 342 -16.28 4.90 -1.53
C ILE A 342 -16.06 3.85 -2.63
N ALA A 343 -15.56 2.66 -2.27
CA ALA A 343 -15.37 1.57 -3.23
C ALA A 343 -16.66 1.16 -3.94
N MET A 344 -17.74 0.97 -3.19
CA MET A 344 -19.06 0.60 -3.74
C MET A 344 -19.59 1.62 -4.74
N SER A 345 -19.30 2.91 -4.57
CA SER A 345 -19.72 3.94 -5.53
C SER A 345 -18.90 3.95 -6.81
N LEU A 346 -17.63 3.54 -6.73
CA LEU A 346 -16.71 3.53 -7.87
C LEU A 346 -16.77 2.23 -8.68
N ILE A 347 -17.06 1.09 -8.06
CA ILE A 347 -17.12 -0.21 -8.72
C ILE A 347 -18.01 -0.22 -9.98
N PRO A 348 -19.28 0.27 -9.97
CA PRO A 348 -20.11 0.30 -11.18
C PRO A 348 -19.54 1.19 -12.29
N GLN A 349 -18.91 2.30 -11.92
CA GLN A 349 -18.29 3.22 -12.87
C GLN A 349 -17.06 2.56 -13.52
N ILE A 350 -16.23 1.89 -12.73
CA ILE A 350 -15.05 1.15 -13.20
C ILE A 350 -15.49 0.00 -14.10
N SER A 351 -16.52 -0.76 -13.71
CA SER A 351 -17.10 -1.81 -14.54
C SER A 351 -17.50 -1.29 -15.92
N ALA A 352 -18.23 -0.17 -15.97
CA ALA A 352 -18.66 0.45 -17.22
C ALA A 352 -17.47 0.95 -18.08
N ILE A 353 -16.45 1.55 -17.45
CA ILE A 353 -15.27 2.07 -18.12
C ILE A 353 -14.40 0.94 -18.67
N MET A 354 -14.14 -0.09 -17.83
CA MET A 354 -13.19 -1.16 -18.13
C MET A 354 -13.80 -2.33 -18.89
N GLY A 355 -15.12 -2.50 -18.85
CA GLY A 355 -15.80 -3.72 -19.30
C GLY A 355 -15.52 -4.91 -18.37
N TRP A 356 -15.12 -4.66 -17.13
CA TRP A 356 -14.94 -5.71 -16.13
C TRP A 356 -16.28 -6.05 -15.49
N GLU A 357 -16.65 -7.32 -15.54
CA GLU A 357 -17.92 -7.76 -15.02
C GLU A 357 -18.03 -7.53 -13.50
N MET A 358 -19.18 -7.01 -13.09
CA MET A 358 -19.57 -7.03 -11.67
C MET A 358 -19.97 -8.45 -11.28
N ASN A 359 -19.70 -8.82 -10.07
CA ASN A 359 -19.99 -10.14 -9.52
C ASN A 359 -20.69 -10.02 -8.15
N ASP A 360 -21.18 -11.15 -7.63
CA ASP A 360 -21.87 -11.21 -6.34
C ASP A 360 -20.94 -11.24 -5.12
N LYS A 361 -19.64 -10.97 -5.31
CA LYS A 361 -18.70 -10.91 -4.19
C LYS A 361 -19.06 -9.75 -3.26
N THR A 362 -18.85 -9.99 -1.97
CA THR A 362 -18.92 -8.92 -0.96
C THR A 362 -17.86 -7.88 -1.26
N VAL A 363 -18.21 -6.62 -1.14
CA VAL A 363 -17.25 -5.51 -1.22
C VAL A 363 -16.55 -5.38 0.13
N GLU A 364 -15.32 -5.86 0.23
CA GLU A 364 -14.53 -5.92 1.47
C GLU A 364 -13.02 -5.76 1.24
#